data_e6251381aa667ab9db4913f059b79efb
#
_entry.id   e6251381aa667ab9db4913f059b79efb
#
_cell.length_a   1.000
_cell.length_b   1.000
_cell.length_c   1.000
_cell.angle_alpha   90.00
_cell.angle_beta   90.00
_cell.angle_gamma   90.00
#
_symmetry.space_group_name_H-M   'P 1'
#
loop_
_entity.id
_entity.type
_entity.pdbx_description
1 polymer ?
#
loop_
_entity_poly.entity_id
_entity_poly.type
_entity_poly.pdbx_seq_one_letter_code
_entity_poly.pdbx_strand_id
1 'polypeptide(L)'
;VSEYPTEAGGVNFDLVPVTKQKDLMINHARIYAQQEYDRIMELVSVLEGQAQAIKRRLEITDSVHAAVYQFQPVMGNVYWLVWDQRKQHTLLTQHGPNDWSSSAPEDYKYKAQVKYMGDHTWMEINE
;
A
#
# COMPACT_ATOMS: atom_id res chain seq x y z
N VAL A 1 15.26 18.12 -15.96
CA VAL A 1 15.13 17.91 -16.43
C VAL A 1 14.43 17.37 -16.94
N SER A 2 14.14 17.29 -17.22
CA SER A 2 13.53 16.66 -17.67
C SER A 2 13.10 16.85 -18.72
N GLU A 3 13.57 17.02 -19.54
CA GLU A 3 13.24 17.09 -20.57
C GLU A 3 12.93 16.07 -21.12
N TYR A 4 12.97 15.28 -20.71
CA TYR A 4 12.58 14.22 -21.13
C TYR A 4 11.31 14.42 -21.42
N PRO A 5 11.02 14.23 -22.41
CA PRO A 5 9.83 14.38 -22.79
C PRO A 5 9.04 13.65 -22.06
N THR A 6 8.51 14.19 -21.50
CA THR A 6 7.88 13.58 -20.69
C THR A 6 6.75 13.10 -21.26
N GLU A 7 6.36 13.47 -22.32
CA GLU A 7 5.41 12.89 -22.79
C GLU A 7 5.79 11.70 -23.02
N ALA A 8 5.37 10.94 -22.44
CA ALA A 8 5.67 9.76 -22.47
C ALA A 8 5.97 9.35 -23.67
N GLY A 9 6.01 8.74 -24.11
CA GLY A 9 6.33 8.28 -25.19
C GLY A 9 6.88 9.22 -25.92
N GLY A 10 7.08 10.20 -25.41
CA GLY A 10 7.38 11.21 -26.13
C GLY A 10 8.49 11.26 -27.00
N VAL A 11 9.23 10.31 -27.09
CA VAL A 11 10.31 10.37 -28.00
C VAL A 11 9.77 10.30 -29.39
N ASN A 12 9.96 11.31 -30.14
CA ASN A 12 9.46 11.35 -31.46
C ASN A 12 10.61 11.23 -32.42
N PHE A 13 10.65 10.17 -33.17
CA PHE A 13 11.72 9.99 -34.10
C PHE A 13 11.20 10.26 -35.48
N ASP A 14 10.81 11.48 -35.78
CA ASP A 14 10.43 11.78 -37.06
C ASP A 14 11.54 11.62 -37.94
N LEU A 15 11.57 10.66 -38.71
CA LEU A 15 12.73 10.37 -39.39
C LEU A 15 12.69 10.74 -40.77
N VAL A 16 13.73 11.27 -41.23
CA VAL A 16 13.97 11.44 -42.61
C VAL A 16 14.34 10.12 -43.17
N PRO A 17 13.93 9.77 -44.34
CA PRO A 17 14.30 8.48 -44.92
C PRO A 17 15.79 8.35 -45.00
N VAL A 18 16.29 7.21 -44.60
CA VAL A 18 17.69 6.92 -44.60
C VAL A 18 17.88 5.53 -45.08
N THR A 19 19.13 5.04 -45.06
CA THR A 19 19.38 3.69 -45.48
C THR A 19 18.75 2.71 -44.55
N LYS A 20 18.53 1.50 -45.05
CA LYS A 20 18.00 0.45 -44.22
C LYS A 20 18.80 0.24 -42.96
N GLN A 21 20.10 0.37 -43.06
CA GLN A 21 20.96 0.16 -41.94
C GLN A 21 20.70 1.17 -40.84
N LYS A 22 20.52 2.43 -41.20
CA LYS A 22 20.21 3.46 -40.24
C LYS A 22 18.84 3.23 -39.65
N ASP A 23 17.89 2.80 -40.47
CA ASP A 23 16.54 2.51 -39.98
C ASP A 23 16.58 1.41 -38.92
N LEU A 24 17.39 0.38 -39.14
CA LEU A 24 17.52 -0.67 -38.16
C LEU A 24 18.12 -0.16 -36.87
N MET A 25 19.14 0.67 -36.97
CA MET A 25 19.77 1.24 -35.79
C MET A 25 18.84 2.08 -35.00
N ILE A 26 18.00 2.88 -35.67
CA ILE A 26 17.03 3.71 -35.00
C ILE A 26 15.97 2.85 -34.33
N ASN A 27 15.55 1.79 -35.00
CA ASN A 27 14.55 0.89 -34.42
C ASN A 27 15.11 0.20 -33.17
N HIS A 28 16.38 -0.23 -33.21
CA HIS A 28 17.00 -0.85 -32.06
C HIS A 28 17.11 0.14 -30.91
N ALA A 29 17.48 1.37 -31.21
CA ALA A 29 17.59 2.39 -30.19
C ALA A 29 16.23 2.67 -29.54
N ARG A 30 15.18 2.67 -30.36
CA ARG A 30 13.84 2.90 -29.85
C ARG A 30 13.37 1.75 -28.94
N ILE A 31 13.63 0.51 -29.37
CA ILE A 31 13.28 -0.66 -28.58
C ILE A 31 14.03 -0.65 -27.26
N TYR A 32 15.33 -0.34 -27.32
CA TYR A 32 16.13 -0.32 -26.11
C TYR A 32 15.63 0.76 -25.14
N ALA A 33 15.34 1.95 -25.67
CA ALA A 33 14.85 3.02 -24.83
C ALA A 33 13.50 2.66 -24.20
N GLN A 34 12.63 1.99 -24.95
CA GLN A 34 11.35 1.59 -24.42
C GLN A 34 11.52 0.56 -23.30
N GLN A 35 12.45 -0.36 -23.46
CA GLN A 35 12.71 -1.35 -22.42
C GLN A 35 13.23 -0.69 -21.15
N GLU A 36 14.10 0.30 -21.29
CA GLU A 36 14.61 1.02 -20.14
C GLU A 36 13.49 1.81 -19.45
N TYR A 37 12.65 2.43 -20.24
CA TYR A 37 11.53 3.17 -19.69
C TYR A 37 10.60 2.25 -18.92
N ASP A 38 10.27 1.12 -19.52
CA ASP A 38 9.35 0.16 -18.88
C ASP A 38 9.95 -0.35 -17.57
N ARG A 39 11.25 -0.61 -17.55
CA ARG A 39 11.90 -1.09 -16.33
C ARG A 39 11.84 -0.04 -15.24
N ILE A 40 12.06 1.21 -15.59
CA ILE A 40 11.98 2.29 -14.62
C ILE A 40 10.56 2.46 -14.10
N MET A 41 9.58 2.35 -14.98
CA MET A 41 8.19 2.49 -14.55
C MET A 41 7.77 1.33 -13.63
N GLU A 42 8.33 0.15 -13.81
CA GLU A 42 8.10 -0.93 -12.86
C GLU A 42 8.65 -0.58 -11.49
N LEU A 43 9.83 0.03 -11.43
CA LEU A 43 10.40 0.44 -10.17
C LEU A 43 9.56 1.52 -9.50
N VAL A 44 9.04 2.45 -10.30
CA VAL A 44 8.16 3.49 -9.77
C VAL A 44 6.92 2.86 -9.15
N SER A 45 6.35 1.87 -9.82
CA SER A 45 5.16 1.20 -9.31
C SER A 45 5.44 0.51 -7.98
N VAL A 46 6.59 -0.16 -7.86
CA VAL A 46 6.98 -0.82 -6.62
C VAL A 46 7.14 0.21 -5.50
N LEU A 47 7.79 1.33 -5.79
CA LEU A 47 7.99 2.36 -4.79
C LEU A 47 6.68 3.00 -4.36
N GLU A 48 5.77 3.19 -5.30
CA GLU A 48 4.44 3.71 -4.95
C GLU A 48 3.70 2.75 -4.03
N GLY A 49 3.82 1.45 -4.30
CA GLY A 49 3.21 0.46 -3.43
C GLY A 49 3.76 0.50 -2.02
N GLN A 50 5.07 0.66 -1.90
CA GLN A 50 5.71 0.77 -0.59
C GLN A 50 5.27 2.04 0.13
N ALA A 51 5.16 3.14 -0.59
CA ALA A 51 4.72 4.39 0.02
C ALA A 51 3.28 4.28 0.52
N GLN A 52 2.42 3.64 -0.25
CA GLN A 52 1.03 3.44 0.15
C GLN A 52 0.93 2.53 1.38
N ALA A 53 1.80 1.53 1.47
CA ALA A 53 1.81 0.64 2.63
C ALA A 53 2.20 1.39 3.89
N ILE A 54 3.16 2.30 3.81
CA ILE A 54 3.57 3.12 4.95
C ILE A 54 2.42 4.04 5.36
N LYS A 55 1.76 4.66 4.39
CA LYS A 55 0.64 5.54 4.65
C LYS A 55 -0.49 4.77 5.34
N ARG A 56 -0.78 3.57 4.86
CA ARG A 56 -1.83 2.75 5.45
C ARG A 56 -1.48 2.38 6.89
N ARG A 57 -0.20 2.07 7.14
CA ARG A 57 0.24 1.74 8.49
C ARG A 57 0.03 2.91 9.45
N LEU A 58 0.31 4.13 9.01
CA LEU A 58 0.08 5.30 9.84
C LEU A 58 -1.41 5.52 10.08
N GLU A 59 -2.24 5.30 9.09
CA GLU A 59 -3.69 5.44 9.26
C GLU A 59 -4.20 4.45 10.30
N ILE A 60 -3.74 3.21 10.25
CA ILE A 60 -4.14 2.21 11.22
C ILE A 60 -3.61 2.57 12.60
N THR A 61 -2.37 3.05 12.70
CA THR A 61 -1.80 3.46 13.97
C THR A 61 -2.62 4.59 14.59
N ASP A 62 -3.02 5.56 13.79
CA ASP A 62 -3.85 6.66 14.29
C ASP A 62 -5.21 6.16 14.76
N SER A 63 -5.79 5.21 14.04
CA SER A 63 -7.06 4.62 14.44
C SER A 63 -6.96 3.90 15.77
N VAL A 64 -5.86 3.17 15.99
CA VAL A 64 -5.66 2.49 17.26
C VAL A 64 -5.45 3.49 18.38
N HIS A 65 -4.70 4.56 18.14
CA HIS A 65 -4.46 5.57 19.17
C HIS A 65 -5.75 6.28 19.58
N ALA A 66 -6.70 6.38 18.66
CA ALA A 66 -7.99 6.99 18.94
C ALA A 66 -8.97 6.00 19.55
N ALA A 67 -8.64 4.72 19.56
CA ALA A 67 -9.54 3.69 20.05
C ALA A 67 -9.50 3.61 21.57
N VAL A 68 -10.55 3.09 22.15
CA VAL A 68 -10.62 2.90 23.60
C VAL A 68 -10.14 1.49 23.93
N TYR A 69 -9.23 1.36 24.86
CA TYR A 69 -8.83 0.05 25.37
C TYR A 69 -8.23 0.24 26.77
N GLN A 70 -8.28 -0.82 27.56
CA GLN A 70 -7.85 -0.75 28.94
C GLN A 70 -6.75 -1.73 29.28
N PHE A 71 -6.23 -2.46 28.31
CA PHE A 71 -5.14 -3.38 28.53
C PHE A 71 -3.85 -2.80 27.97
N GLN A 72 -2.73 -3.41 28.33
CA GLN A 72 -1.43 -2.96 27.83
C GLN A 72 -1.10 -3.80 26.60
N PRO A 73 -1.08 -3.21 25.41
CA PRO A 73 -0.75 -3.99 24.22
C PRO A 73 0.66 -4.55 24.29
N VAL A 74 0.85 -5.75 23.77
CA VAL A 74 2.13 -6.42 23.75
C VAL A 74 2.61 -6.50 22.31
N MET A 75 3.83 -6.07 22.06
CA MET A 75 4.39 -6.11 20.72
C MET A 75 4.40 -7.54 20.20
N GLY A 76 4.05 -7.67 18.93
CA GLY A 76 3.99 -8.98 18.29
C GLY A 76 2.65 -9.67 18.37
N ASN A 77 1.77 -9.20 19.24
CA ASN A 77 0.46 -9.82 19.38
C ASN A 77 -0.55 -9.16 18.44
N VAL A 78 -1.64 -9.88 18.23
CA VAL A 78 -2.68 -9.46 17.29
C VAL A 78 -3.91 -9.06 18.08
N TYR A 79 -4.54 -8.00 17.64
CA TYR A 79 -5.74 -7.45 18.27
C TYR A 79 -6.74 -7.09 17.19
N TRP A 80 -7.94 -6.66 17.58
CA TRP A 80 -8.97 -6.30 16.62
C TRP A 80 -9.51 -4.92 16.91
N LEU A 81 -9.69 -4.13 15.86
CA LEU A 81 -10.38 -2.86 15.92
C LEU A 81 -11.85 -3.11 15.66
N VAL A 82 -12.68 -2.63 16.53
CA VAL A 82 -14.12 -2.89 16.51
C VAL A 82 -14.86 -1.59 16.67
N TRP A 83 -15.91 -1.42 15.89
CA TRP A 83 -16.82 -0.31 16.09
C TRP A 83 -17.94 -0.77 17.01
N ASP A 84 -18.09 -0.09 18.14
CA ASP A 84 -19.14 -0.40 19.10
C ASP A 84 -20.31 0.52 18.79
N GLN A 85 -21.35 -0.01 18.19
CA GLN A 85 -22.50 0.79 17.80
C GLN A 85 -23.25 1.34 18.99
N ARG A 86 -23.23 0.63 20.09
CA ARG A 86 -23.96 1.04 21.26
C ARG A 86 -23.33 2.27 21.90
N LYS A 87 -22.00 2.27 22.02
CA LYS A 87 -21.30 3.38 22.65
C LYS A 87 -20.78 4.39 21.66
N GLN A 88 -20.94 4.10 20.37
CA GLN A 88 -20.53 5.02 19.31
C GLN A 88 -19.06 5.39 19.37
N HIS A 89 -18.20 4.41 19.59
CA HIS A 89 -16.76 4.64 19.52
C HIS A 89 -16.06 3.38 19.02
N THR A 90 -14.81 3.56 18.60
CA THR A 90 -13.97 2.44 18.19
C THR A 90 -13.23 1.93 19.42
N LEU A 91 -13.13 0.62 19.53
CA LEU A 91 -12.35 0.05 20.60
C LEU A 91 -11.38 -1.01 20.07
N LEU A 92 -10.35 -1.27 20.85
CA LEU A 92 -9.35 -2.28 20.53
C LEU A 92 -9.61 -3.44 21.50
N THR A 93 -9.74 -4.65 20.97
CA THR A 93 -10.03 -5.79 21.81
C THR A 93 -9.11 -6.95 21.50
N GLN A 94 -8.88 -7.78 22.50
CA GLN A 94 -8.07 -8.97 22.34
C GLN A 94 -8.89 -10.13 21.78
N HIS A 95 -10.20 -10.00 21.68
CA HIS A 95 -11.04 -11.10 21.25
C HIS A 95 -11.51 -10.86 19.82
N GLY A 96 -11.21 -11.79 18.94
CA GLY A 96 -11.69 -11.77 17.58
C GLY A 96 -13.13 -12.24 17.46
N PRO A 97 -13.68 -12.22 16.26
CA PRO A 97 -15.09 -12.58 16.08
C PRO A 97 -15.39 -14.01 16.46
N ASN A 98 -14.39 -14.89 16.45
CA ASN A 98 -14.60 -16.29 16.77
C ASN A 98 -14.11 -16.66 18.15
N ASP A 99 -13.73 -15.70 18.97
CA ASP A 99 -13.16 -15.99 20.27
C ASP A 99 -14.18 -15.97 21.40
N TRP A 100 -15.43 -15.74 21.07
CA TRP A 100 -16.48 -15.64 22.08
C TRP A 100 -17.10 -16.99 22.32
N SER A 101 -17.40 -17.30 23.56
CA SER A 101 -17.96 -18.60 23.89
C SER A 101 -19.37 -18.75 23.31
N SER A 102 -20.07 -17.65 23.10
CA SER A 102 -21.30 -17.66 22.34
C SER A 102 -21.04 -16.75 21.15
N SER A 103 -22.02 -16.10 20.60
CA SER A 103 -21.75 -15.19 19.50
C SER A 103 -21.18 -13.88 20.04
N ALA A 104 -20.43 -13.18 19.22
CA ALA A 104 -19.90 -11.87 19.57
C ALA A 104 -21.07 -10.92 19.85
N PRO A 105 -20.84 -9.87 20.64
CA PRO A 105 -21.91 -8.89 20.88
C PRO A 105 -22.45 -8.33 19.58
N GLU A 106 -23.77 -8.18 19.53
CA GLU A 106 -24.39 -7.73 18.28
C GLU A 106 -24.00 -6.31 17.93
N ASP A 107 -23.65 -5.52 18.92
CA ASP A 107 -23.29 -4.13 18.69
C ASP A 107 -21.86 -3.98 18.16
N TYR A 108 -21.10 -5.06 18.10
CA TYR A 108 -19.73 -5.00 17.68
C TYR A 108 -19.63 -5.22 16.18
N LYS A 109 -18.99 -4.31 15.49
CA LYS A 109 -18.69 -4.45 14.08
C LYS A 109 -17.19 -4.51 13.94
N TYR A 110 -16.68 -5.67 13.61
CA TYR A 110 -15.24 -5.87 13.45
C TYR A 110 -14.76 -5.17 12.19
N LYS A 111 -13.81 -4.25 12.37
CA LYS A 111 -13.32 -3.43 11.26
C LYS A 111 -12.01 -3.94 10.71
N ALA A 112 -11.10 -4.34 11.55
CA ALA A 112 -9.77 -4.75 11.10
C ALA A 112 -9.07 -5.58 12.15
N GLN A 113 -8.20 -6.47 11.70
CA GLN A 113 -7.30 -7.19 12.58
C GLN A 113 -5.96 -6.49 12.48
N VAL A 114 -5.34 -6.17 13.60
CA VAL A 114 -4.12 -5.38 13.63
C VAL A 114 -3.07 -6.03 14.50
N LYS A 115 -1.82 -5.79 14.18
CA LYS A 115 -0.70 -6.35 14.93
C LYS A 115 0.17 -5.19 15.43
N TYR A 116 0.57 -5.25 16.70
CA TYR A 116 1.42 -4.24 17.28
C TYR A 116 2.87 -4.55 16.90
N MET A 117 3.50 -3.63 16.21
CA MET A 117 4.84 -3.86 15.68
C MET A 117 5.90 -3.30 16.61
N GLY A 118 7.14 -3.73 16.39
CA GLY A 118 8.25 -3.33 17.27
C GLY A 118 8.64 -1.88 17.20
N ASP A 119 8.18 -1.16 16.17
CA ASP A 119 8.46 0.27 16.06
C ASP A 119 7.30 1.12 16.57
N HIS A 120 6.43 0.53 17.37
CA HIS A 120 5.26 1.19 17.96
C HIS A 120 4.19 1.55 16.94
N THR A 121 4.28 1.06 15.72
CA THR A 121 3.20 1.21 14.76
C THR A 121 2.31 -0.03 14.77
N TRP A 122 1.15 0.10 14.15
CA TRP A 122 0.20 -1.00 14.05
C TRP A 122 0.00 -1.33 12.59
N MET A 123 0.05 -2.60 12.28
CA MET A 123 -0.09 -3.04 10.91
C MET A 123 -1.38 -3.83 10.76
N GLU A 124 -2.14 -3.51 9.71
CA GLU A 124 -3.35 -4.25 9.42
C GLU A 124 -2.98 -5.62 8.87
N ILE A 125 -3.66 -6.65 9.33
CA ILE A 125 -3.43 -8.00 8.86
C ILE A 125 -4.57 -8.37 7.95
N ASN A 126 -4.21 -8.71 6.72
CA ASN A 126 -5.21 -9.11 5.75
C ASN A 126 -4.99 -10.57 5.46
N GLU A 127 -6.04 -11.36 5.57
CA GLU A 127 -5.92 -12.77 5.29
C GLU A 127 -6.85 -13.24 4.25
#